data_92f809142f9f175cece38bbb6ffa7a7f
#
_entry.id   92f809142f9f175cece38bbb6ffa7a7f
#
_cell.length_a   1.000
_cell.length_b   1.000
_cell.length_c   1.000
_cell.angle_alpha   90.00
_cell.angle_beta   90.00
_cell.angle_gamma   90.00
#
_symmetry.space_group_name_H-M   'P 1'
#
loop_
_entity.id
_entity.type
_entity.pdbx_description
1 polymer ?
#
loop_
_entity_poly.entity_id
_entity_poly.type
_entity_poly.pdbx_seq_one_letter_code
_entity_poly.pdbx_strand_id
1 'polypeptide(L)'
;MISKKEEHVKGLVVSASPYQENSSLVRVCTQNGIQDFLVKGVYRPNSRLKPFLLAFNFLDIDYCSSDTGLLFAKDCEVIKDISKFYTDFRMNAVLSFLQEATVTFFRYGDSYPLEDVLLFLDALEGKKDLLSLLLLLIGSFYRSHGLELETGHCLVCHTTHDLVSYSIPDGGFYCRKCTKDDRKDSMELYILKFCFFGFTSQNVQRVVPKDKGKKILIELINNLTEYFDTTKLSSLPLLLQLLD
;
A
#
# COMPACT_ATOMS: atom_id res chain seq x y z
N MET A 1 -21.85 -13.54 33.19
CA MET A 1 -21.69 -13.46 31.72
C MET A 1 -21.38 -12.00 31.40
N ILE A 2 -20.13 -11.64 31.17
CA ILE A 2 -19.77 -10.29 30.71
C ILE A 2 -20.28 -10.20 29.26
N SER A 3 -21.16 -9.26 29.00
CA SER A 3 -21.67 -8.96 27.66
C SER A 3 -20.47 -8.62 26.78
N LYS A 4 -20.07 -9.53 25.88
CA LYS A 4 -19.08 -9.22 24.83
C LYS A 4 -19.69 -8.12 23.99
N LYS A 5 -19.12 -6.91 24.05
CA LYS A 5 -19.56 -5.78 23.28
C LYS A 5 -19.34 -6.14 21.80
N GLU A 6 -20.40 -6.17 21.03
CA GLU A 6 -20.31 -6.25 19.58
C GLU A 6 -19.78 -4.92 19.08
N GLU A 7 -18.79 -4.99 18.23
CA GLU A 7 -18.09 -3.86 17.62
C GLU A 7 -18.14 -4.03 16.11
N HIS A 8 -17.91 -2.94 15.40
CA HIS A 8 -18.08 -2.86 13.97
C HIS A 8 -16.94 -2.05 13.34
N VAL A 9 -16.40 -2.52 12.22
CA VAL A 9 -15.30 -1.85 11.51
C VAL A 9 -15.32 -2.16 10.02
N LYS A 10 -14.98 -1.19 9.20
CA LYS A 10 -14.69 -1.39 7.78
C LYS A 10 -13.22 -1.68 7.58
N GLY A 11 -12.91 -2.71 6.78
CA GLY A 11 -11.54 -3.10 6.58
C GLY A 11 -11.25 -3.82 5.28
N LEU A 12 -10.03 -3.65 4.80
CA LEU A 12 -9.49 -4.29 3.62
C LEU A 12 -8.73 -5.54 4.03
N VAL A 13 -9.14 -6.70 3.55
CA VAL A 13 -8.43 -7.96 3.79
C VAL A 13 -7.06 -7.91 3.13
N VAL A 14 -6.00 -8.25 3.85
CA VAL A 14 -4.64 -8.32 3.30
C VAL A 14 -4.19 -9.76 3.11
N SER A 15 -4.37 -10.58 4.15
CA SER A 15 -3.95 -11.97 4.08
C SER A 15 -4.83 -12.84 4.98
N ALA A 16 -4.95 -14.11 4.62
CA ALA A 16 -5.65 -15.12 5.39
C ALA A 16 -4.76 -16.36 5.53
N SER A 17 -4.44 -16.73 6.74
CA SER A 17 -3.62 -17.90 7.05
C SER A 17 -4.46 -18.94 7.76
N PRO A 18 -4.47 -20.21 7.33
CA PRO A 18 -5.19 -21.28 8.01
C PRO A 18 -4.81 -21.38 9.48
N TYR A 19 -5.82 -21.51 10.34
CA TYR A 19 -5.66 -21.67 11.78
C TYR A 19 -6.66 -22.71 12.30
N GLN A 20 -6.16 -23.82 12.80
CA GLN A 20 -6.99 -24.99 13.15
C GLN A 20 -7.80 -25.51 11.94
N GLU A 21 -8.68 -26.50 12.16
CA GLU A 21 -9.35 -27.26 11.10
C GLU A 21 -10.28 -26.41 10.20
N ASN A 22 -11.02 -25.46 10.80
CA ASN A 22 -12.03 -24.69 10.07
C ASN A 22 -11.91 -23.16 10.27
N SER A 23 -10.77 -22.69 10.72
CA SER A 23 -10.58 -21.27 11.05
C SER A 23 -9.42 -20.66 10.30
N SER A 24 -9.41 -19.35 10.17
CA SER A 24 -8.30 -18.58 9.61
C SER A 24 -7.95 -17.43 10.54
N LEU A 25 -6.67 -17.09 10.61
CA LEU A 25 -6.20 -15.81 11.10
C LEU A 25 -6.10 -14.86 9.91
N VAL A 26 -6.87 -13.80 9.95
CA VAL A 26 -7.02 -12.86 8.83
C VAL A 26 -6.51 -11.50 9.23
N ARG A 27 -5.55 -10.99 8.47
CA ARG A 27 -5.03 -9.64 8.61
C ARG A 27 -5.87 -8.67 7.80
N VAL A 28 -6.31 -7.59 8.44
CA VAL A 28 -7.20 -6.60 7.88
C VAL A 28 -6.65 -5.21 8.15
N CYS A 29 -6.58 -4.38 7.10
CA CYS A 29 -6.27 -2.96 7.23
C CYS A 29 -7.56 -2.18 7.46
N THR A 30 -7.63 -1.47 8.57
CA THR A 30 -8.78 -0.67 8.99
C THR A 30 -8.36 0.80 9.19
N GLN A 31 -9.32 1.67 9.42
CA GLN A 31 -9.03 3.06 9.80
C GLN A 31 -8.26 3.18 11.14
N ASN A 32 -8.30 2.12 11.96
CA ASN A 32 -7.58 2.05 13.25
C ASN A 32 -6.20 1.37 13.09
N GLY A 33 -5.71 1.21 11.87
CA GLY A 33 -4.48 0.49 11.56
C GLY A 33 -4.71 -0.99 11.21
N ILE A 34 -3.62 -1.74 11.19
CA ILE A 34 -3.65 -3.18 10.87
C ILE A 34 -4.08 -3.99 12.09
N GLN A 35 -5.07 -4.86 11.89
CA GLN A 35 -5.65 -5.73 12.90
C GLN A 35 -5.71 -7.18 12.42
N ASP A 36 -5.55 -8.13 13.34
CA ASP A 36 -5.67 -9.55 13.04
C ASP A 36 -6.97 -10.12 13.67
N PHE A 37 -7.80 -10.73 12.84
CA PHE A 37 -9.08 -11.34 13.23
C PHE A 37 -9.01 -12.87 13.18
N LEU A 38 -9.47 -13.53 14.20
CA LEU A 38 -9.76 -14.96 14.15
C LEU A 38 -11.15 -15.19 13.56
N VAL A 39 -11.19 -15.81 12.38
CA VAL A 39 -12.42 -16.09 11.63
C VAL A 39 -12.73 -17.58 11.75
N LYS A 40 -13.65 -17.93 12.65
CA LYS A 40 -14.03 -19.33 12.93
C LYS A 40 -15.03 -19.85 11.92
N GLY A 41 -14.83 -21.07 11.43
CA GLY A 41 -15.75 -21.74 10.51
C GLY A 41 -15.71 -21.20 9.08
N VAL A 42 -14.70 -20.42 8.71
CA VAL A 42 -14.56 -19.81 7.40
C VAL A 42 -14.47 -20.83 6.26
N TYR A 43 -13.89 -22.00 6.53
CA TYR A 43 -13.75 -23.07 5.52
C TYR A 43 -14.96 -24.01 5.42
N ARG A 44 -16.01 -23.82 6.21
CA ARG A 44 -17.24 -24.59 6.07
C ARG A 44 -17.90 -24.34 4.71
N PRO A 45 -18.55 -25.34 4.07
CA PRO A 45 -19.12 -25.18 2.70
C PRO A 45 -20.02 -23.97 2.53
N ASN A 46 -20.90 -23.69 3.49
CA ASN A 46 -21.90 -22.61 3.46
C ASN A 46 -21.54 -21.43 4.37
N SER A 47 -20.25 -21.21 4.62
CA SER A 47 -19.81 -20.10 5.47
C SER A 47 -20.07 -18.75 4.80
N ARG A 48 -20.73 -17.83 5.52
CA ARG A 48 -20.89 -16.42 5.12
C ARG A 48 -19.58 -15.65 5.25
N LEU A 49 -18.60 -16.19 6.01
CA LEU A 49 -17.32 -15.58 6.28
C LEU A 49 -16.27 -15.83 5.17
N LYS A 50 -16.62 -16.54 4.09
CA LYS A 50 -15.72 -16.78 2.95
C LYS A 50 -15.10 -15.51 2.34
N PRO A 51 -15.76 -14.34 2.31
CA PRO A 51 -15.15 -13.12 1.82
C PRO A 51 -13.82 -12.74 2.52
N PHE A 52 -13.60 -13.20 3.74
CA PHE A 52 -12.32 -13.03 4.46
C PHE A 52 -11.14 -13.82 3.86
N LEU A 53 -11.39 -14.79 3.00
CA LEU A 53 -10.33 -15.58 2.36
C LEU A 53 -9.76 -14.92 1.10
N LEU A 54 -10.41 -13.88 0.60
CA LEU A 54 -9.97 -13.19 -0.61
C LEU A 54 -9.29 -11.87 -0.25
N ALA A 55 -7.98 -11.80 -0.46
CA ALA A 55 -7.23 -10.56 -0.21
C ALA A 55 -7.80 -9.41 -1.05
N PHE A 56 -7.77 -8.21 -0.48
CA PHE A 56 -8.30 -6.96 -1.00
C PHE A 56 -9.82 -6.86 -1.15
N ASN A 57 -10.61 -7.86 -0.70
CA ASN A 57 -12.00 -7.59 -0.41
C ASN A 57 -12.11 -6.50 0.64
N PHE A 58 -12.95 -5.49 0.39
CA PHE A 58 -13.28 -4.47 1.39
C PHE A 58 -14.59 -4.85 2.04
N LEU A 59 -14.53 -5.09 3.34
CA LEU A 59 -15.60 -5.67 4.14
C LEU A 59 -16.09 -4.70 5.20
N ASP A 60 -17.38 -4.79 5.49
CA ASP A 60 -17.99 -4.31 6.69
C ASP A 60 -18.07 -5.47 7.68
N ILE A 61 -17.43 -5.35 8.84
CA ILE A 61 -17.08 -6.47 9.72
C ILE A 61 -17.72 -6.27 11.09
N ASP A 62 -18.56 -7.23 11.50
CA ASP A 62 -19.04 -7.36 12.87
C ASP A 62 -18.10 -8.28 13.65
N TYR A 63 -17.63 -7.82 14.80
CA TYR A 63 -16.69 -8.56 15.59
C TYR A 63 -16.91 -8.39 17.09
N CYS A 64 -16.25 -9.23 17.89
CA CYS A 64 -16.12 -9.03 19.33
C CYS A 64 -14.69 -9.24 19.76
N SER A 65 -14.27 -8.54 20.80
CA SER A 65 -12.97 -8.73 21.45
C SER A 65 -13.07 -9.74 22.61
N SER A 66 -12.00 -10.51 22.81
CA SER A 66 -11.81 -11.29 24.05
C SER A 66 -11.20 -10.43 25.15
N ASP A 67 -11.21 -10.94 26.38
CA ASP A 67 -10.54 -10.32 27.52
C ASP A 67 -9.01 -10.22 27.31
N THR A 68 -8.45 -11.04 26.39
CA THR A 68 -7.03 -11.04 25.99
C THR A 68 -6.74 -10.14 24.77
N GLY A 69 -7.73 -9.41 24.29
CA GLY A 69 -7.59 -8.52 23.13
C GLY A 69 -7.66 -9.20 21.75
N LEU A 70 -7.90 -10.53 21.69
CA LEU A 70 -8.06 -11.23 20.41
C LEU A 70 -9.41 -10.88 19.79
N LEU A 71 -9.42 -10.47 18.50
CA LEU A 71 -10.62 -10.11 17.76
C LEU A 71 -11.21 -11.33 17.05
N PHE A 72 -12.53 -11.50 17.18
CA PHE A 72 -13.28 -12.60 16.58
C PHE A 72 -14.30 -12.03 15.59
N ALA A 73 -14.12 -12.27 14.30
CA ALA A 73 -15.13 -11.93 13.31
C ALA A 73 -16.38 -12.78 13.51
N LYS A 74 -17.54 -12.14 13.48
CA LYS A 74 -18.87 -12.75 13.66
C LYS A 74 -19.64 -12.82 12.36
N ASP A 75 -19.65 -11.73 11.62
CA ASP A 75 -20.29 -11.64 10.30
C ASP A 75 -19.52 -10.61 9.45
N CYS A 76 -19.79 -10.60 8.15
CA CYS A 76 -19.30 -9.56 7.27
C CYS A 76 -20.22 -9.34 6.08
N GLU A 77 -20.25 -8.10 5.61
CA GLU A 77 -20.84 -7.70 4.35
C GLU A 77 -19.75 -7.23 3.39
N VAL A 78 -19.83 -7.62 2.12
CA VAL A 78 -18.87 -7.20 1.09
C VAL A 78 -19.27 -5.82 0.57
N ILE A 79 -18.45 -4.81 0.87
CA ILE A 79 -18.59 -3.45 0.33
C ILE A 79 -18.03 -3.39 -1.09
N LYS A 80 -16.83 -3.99 -1.30
CA LYS A 80 -16.18 -4.06 -2.60
C LYS A 80 -15.59 -5.45 -2.82
N ASP A 81 -16.08 -6.13 -3.86
CA ASP A 81 -15.58 -7.42 -4.32
C ASP A 81 -14.54 -7.20 -5.43
N ILE A 82 -13.37 -7.76 -5.24
CA ILE A 82 -12.27 -7.70 -6.21
C ILE A 82 -12.00 -9.04 -6.89
N SER A 83 -12.86 -10.04 -6.73
CA SER A 83 -12.70 -11.39 -7.31
C SER A 83 -12.40 -11.38 -8.81
N LYS A 84 -12.95 -10.42 -9.55
CA LYS A 84 -12.69 -10.22 -10.97
C LYS A 84 -11.21 -9.93 -11.30
N PHE A 85 -10.46 -9.31 -10.39
CA PHE A 85 -9.04 -9.01 -10.62
C PHE A 85 -8.19 -10.28 -10.64
N TYR A 86 -8.60 -11.30 -9.92
CA TYR A 86 -7.89 -12.59 -9.88
C TYR A 86 -8.03 -13.43 -11.16
N THR A 87 -8.97 -13.09 -12.03
CA THR A 87 -9.12 -13.73 -13.35
C THR A 87 -8.22 -13.10 -14.42
N ASP A 88 -7.66 -11.92 -14.17
CA ASP A 88 -6.74 -11.21 -15.05
C ASP A 88 -5.30 -11.36 -14.52
N PHE A 89 -4.40 -11.93 -15.32
CA PHE A 89 -3.00 -12.18 -14.92
C PHE A 89 -2.28 -10.88 -14.49
N ARG A 90 -2.49 -9.79 -15.21
CA ARG A 90 -1.83 -8.50 -14.90
C ARG A 90 -2.33 -7.95 -13.57
N MET A 91 -3.63 -7.96 -13.36
CA MET A 91 -4.23 -7.49 -12.11
C MET A 91 -3.79 -8.38 -10.93
N ASN A 92 -3.78 -9.69 -11.11
CA ASN A 92 -3.32 -10.61 -10.08
C ASN A 92 -1.86 -10.36 -9.68
N ALA A 93 -0.97 -10.10 -10.64
CA ALA A 93 0.43 -9.76 -10.35
C ALA A 93 0.55 -8.42 -9.58
N VAL A 94 -0.27 -7.41 -9.91
CA VAL A 94 -0.33 -6.14 -9.16
C VAL A 94 -0.82 -6.37 -7.74
N LEU A 95 -1.87 -7.18 -7.55
CA LEU A 95 -2.38 -7.51 -6.21
C LEU A 95 -1.36 -8.31 -5.39
N SER A 96 -0.62 -9.22 -6.01
CA SER A 96 0.45 -9.97 -5.36
C SER A 96 1.57 -9.05 -4.86
N PHE A 97 1.96 -8.07 -5.67
CA PHE A 97 2.90 -7.03 -5.26
C PHE A 97 2.35 -6.19 -4.10
N LEU A 98 1.12 -5.71 -4.21
CA LEU A 98 0.49 -4.91 -3.16
C LEU A 98 0.40 -5.69 -1.83
N GLN A 99 0.05 -6.97 -1.89
CA GLN A 99 -0.02 -7.85 -0.71
C GLN A 99 1.36 -8.02 -0.06
N GLU A 100 2.38 -8.36 -0.84
CA GLU A 100 3.73 -8.53 -0.35
C GLU A 100 4.27 -7.22 0.25
N ALA A 101 4.10 -6.09 -0.45
CA ALA A 101 4.52 -4.78 0.03
C ALA A 101 3.81 -4.39 1.34
N THR A 102 2.48 -4.64 1.43
CA THR A 102 1.72 -4.36 2.65
C THR A 102 2.22 -5.22 3.82
N VAL A 103 2.41 -6.52 3.63
CA VAL A 103 2.89 -7.41 4.70
C VAL A 103 4.32 -7.10 5.11
N THR A 104 5.15 -6.64 4.16
CA THR A 104 6.57 -6.35 4.40
C THR A 104 6.76 -5.01 5.11
N PHE A 105 6.05 -3.97 4.72
CA PHE A 105 6.28 -2.61 5.21
C PHE A 105 5.35 -2.22 6.37
N PHE A 106 4.26 -2.93 6.62
CA PHE A 106 3.31 -2.58 7.67
C PHE A 106 3.13 -3.72 8.68
N ARG A 107 3.19 -3.38 9.96
CA ARG A 107 3.02 -4.32 11.08
C ARG A 107 1.69 -4.09 11.79
N TYR A 108 1.33 -4.99 12.67
CA TYR A 108 0.19 -4.82 13.55
C TYR A 108 0.26 -3.47 14.29
N GLY A 109 -0.82 -2.71 14.22
CA GLY A 109 -0.93 -1.39 14.86
C GLY A 109 -0.40 -0.22 14.05
N ASP A 110 0.31 -0.46 12.92
CA ASP A 110 0.76 0.63 12.06
C ASP A 110 -0.42 1.35 11.41
N SER A 111 -0.29 2.65 11.21
CA SER A 111 -1.20 3.43 10.38
C SER A 111 -1.07 2.99 8.93
N TYR A 112 -2.17 2.57 8.32
CA TYR A 112 -2.20 2.12 6.92
C TYR A 112 -2.94 3.12 6.05
N PRO A 113 -2.47 3.45 4.84
CA PRO A 113 -3.13 4.41 3.94
C PRO A 113 -4.34 3.78 3.23
N LEU A 114 -5.33 3.35 4.01
CA LEU A 114 -6.48 2.58 3.53
C LEU A 114 -7.23 3.30 2.40
N GLU A 115 -7.49 4.60 2.56
CA GLU A 115 -8.21 5.39 1.55
C GLU A 115 -7.44 5.46 0.23
N ASP A 116 -6.12 5.71 0.28
CA ASP A 116 -5.27 5.77 -0.91
C ASP A 116 -5.21 4.41 -1.63
N VAL A 117 -5.18 3.30 -0.85
CA VAL A 117 -5.21 1.95 -1.44
C VAL A 117 -6.56 1.62 -2.07
N LEU A 118 -7.67 2.05 -1.49
CA LEU A 118 -8.98 1.89 -2.10
C LEU A 118 -9.09 2.68 -3.40
N LEU A 119 -8.59 3.93 -3.43
CA LEU A 119 -8.53 4.76 -4.64
C LEU A 119 -7.59 4.15 -5.70
N PHE A 120 -6.48 3.54 -5.28
CA PHE A 120 -5.61 2.79 -6.18
C PHE A 120 -6.35 1.62 -6.85
N LEU A 121 -7.09 0.82 -6.09
CA LEU A 121 -7.90 -0.29 -6.62
C LEU A 121 -9.01 0.18 -7.57
N ASP A 122 -9.66 1.32 -7.27
CA ASP A 122 -10.65 1.92 -8.15
C ASP A 122 -10.03 2.42 -9.47
N ALA A 123 -8.85 3.03 -9.38
CA ALA A 123 -8.12 3.53 -10.55
C ALA A 123 -7.60 2.39 -11.45
N LEU A 124 -7.19 1.26 -10.86
CA LEU A 124 -6.83 0.04 -11.60
C LEU A 124 -8.02 -0.50 -12.40
N GLU A 125 -9.20 -0.55 -11.79
CA GLU A 125 -10.42 -0.94 -12.49
C GLU A 125 -10.76 -0.01 -13.65
N GLY A 126 -10.50 1.28 -13.49
CA GLY A 126 -10.62 2.32 -14.51
C GLY A 126 -9.53 2.28 -15.59
N LYS A 127 -8.62 1.28 -15.59
CA LYS A 127 -7.53 1.10 -16.56
C LYS A 127 -6.63 2.35 -16.71
N LYS A 128 -6.33 3.00 -15.60
CA LYS A 128 -5.40 4.14 -15.56
C LYS A 128 -3.95 3.65 -15.72
N ASP A 129 -3.03 4.59 -15.93
CA ASP A 129 -1.61 4.26 -16.10
C ASP A 129 -1.03 3.61 -14.83
N LEU A 130 -0.68 2.33 -14.94
CA LEU A 130 -0.24 1.52 -13.80
C LEU A 130 1.01 2.08 -13.13
N LEU A 131 1.99 2.57 -13.90
CA LEU A 131 3.22 3.10 -13.35
C LEU A 131 2.98 4.35 -12.50
N SER A 132 2.17 5.28 -13.00
CA SER A 132 1.78 6.48 -12.26
C SER A 132 1.02 6.14 -10.98
N LEU A 133 0.12 5.15 -11.02
CA LEU A 133 -0.62 4.69 -9.85
C LEU A 133 0.31 4.07 -8.80
N LEU A 134 1.29 3.26 -9.22
CA LEU A 134 2.27 2.65 -8.31
C LEU A 134 3.16 3.71 -7.64
N LEU A 135 3.57 4.74 -8.37
CA LEU A 135 4.35 5.85 -7.82
C LEU A 135 3.57 6.60 -6.73
N LEU A 136 2.29 6.90 -6.98
CA LEU A 136 1.42 7.52 -5.96
C LEU A 136 1.22 6.60 -4.75
N LEU A 137 1.04 5.30 -4.96
CA LEU A 137 0.86 4.31 -3.89
C LEU A 137 2.11 4.22 -3.00
N ILE A 138 3.30 4.13 -3.59
CA ILE A 138 4.55 4.11 -2.82
C ILE A 138 4.75 5.42 -2.07
N GLY A 139 4.42 6.57 -2.66
CA GLY A 139 4.38 7.85 -1.95
C GLY A 139 3.45 7.85 -0.74
N SER A 140 2.29 7.18 -0.84
CA SER A 140 1.37 7.01 0.30
C SER A 140 1.97 6.13 1.41
N PHE A 141 2.73 5.10 1.04
CA PHE A 141 3.45 4.27 2.02
C PHE A 141 4.52 5.09 2.77
N TYR A 142 5.29 5.90 2.05
CA TYR A 142 6.24 6.84 2.67
C TYR A 142 5.55 7.78 3.67
N ARG A 143 4.43 8.40 3.28
CA ARG A 143 3.67 9.31 4.17
C ARG A 143 3.18 8.60 5.43
N SER A 144 2.67 7.37 5.30
CA SER A 144 2.15 6.60 6.44
C SER A 144 3.23 6.29 7.48
N HIS A 145 4.50 6.22 7.06
CA HIS A 145 5.64 6.00 7.94
C HIS A 145 6.35 7.30 8.36
N GLY A 146 5.87 8.47 7.95
CA GLY A 146 6.53 9.75 8.22
C GLY A 146 7.85 9.92 7.47
N LEU A 147 8.04 9.21 6.35
CA LEU A 147 9.23 9.23 5.51
C LEU A 147 9.07 10.12 4.27
N GLU A 148 8.05 10.95 4.22
CA GLU A 148 7.79 11.83 3.08
C GLU A 148 9.00 12.70 2.77
N LEU A 149 9.38 12.74 1.49
CA LEU A 149 10.54 13.50 1.06
C LEU A 149 10.23 15.00 0.99
N GLU A 150 11.18 15.82 1.44
CA GLU A 150 11.10 17.27 1.26
C GLU A 150 11.42 17.64 -0.19
N THR A 151 10.41 17.98 -0.95
CA THR A 151 10.51 18.27 -2.39
C THR A 151 10.27 19.75 -2.73
N GLY A 152 10.00 20.59 -1.75
CA GLY A 152 9.68 22.00 -1.92
C GLY A 152 10.90 22.93 -1.78
N HIS A 153 11.91 22.52 -1.03
CA HIS A 153 13.12 23.33 -0.80
C HIS A 153 14.38 22.47 -0.63
N CYS A 154 15.54 23.12 -0.65
CA CYS A 154 16.82 22.47 -0.44
C CYS A 154 16.98 22.05 1.02
N LEU A 155 17.37 20.79 1.27
CA LEU A 155 17.61 20.26 2.63
C LEU A 155 18.66 21.03 3.43
N VAL A 156 19.59 21.73 2.77
CA VAL A 156 20.71 22.40 3.44
C VAL A 156 20.47 23.89 3.66
N CYS A 157 20.08 24.63 2.61
CA CYS A 157 19.97 26.08 2.69
C CYS A 157 18.52 26.60 2.56
N HIS A 158 17.54 25.69 2.48
CA HIS A 158 16.11 25.98 2.42
C HIS A 158 15.65 26.86 1.25
N THR A 159 16.50 27.07 0.23
CA THR A 159 16.07 27.75 -1.00
C THR A 159 15.06 26.90 -1.76
N THR A 160 14.05 27.55 -2.33
CA THR A 160 13.05 26.91 -3.21
C THR A 160 13.46 26.94 -4.68
N HIS A 161 14.58 27.61 -5.00
CA HIS A 161 15.06 27.83 -6.36
C HIS A 161 16.22 26.94 -6.72
N ASP A 162 16.36 26.64 -8.02
CA ASP A 162 17.49 25.91 -8.60
C ASP A 162 17.73 24.52 -7.93
N LEU A 163 16.65 23.82 -7.61
CA LEU A 163 16.69 22.44 -7.13
C LEU A 163 17.08 21.54 -8.30
N VAL A 164 18.23 20.85 -8.19
CA VAL A 164 18.86 20.14 -9.31
C VAL A 164 19.23 18.69 -9.01
N SER A 165 19.13 18.26 -7.77
CA SER A 165 19.39 16.88 -7.39
C SER A 165 18.51 16.44 -6.21
N TYR A 166 18.50 15.14 -5.93
CA TYR A 166 17.80 14.56 -4.80
C TYR A 166 18.61 13.40 -4.19
N SER A 167 18.32 13.14 -2.93
CA SER A 167 18.74 11.91 -2.25
C SER A 167 17.53 11.36 -1.49
N ILE A 168 17.10 10.14 -1.83
CA ILE A 168 16.00 9.47 -1.14
C ILE A 168 16.42 9.12 0.28
N PRO A 169 17.64 8.56 0.55
CA PRO A 169 18.08 8.30 1.92
C PRO A 169 18.17 9.53 2.79
N ASP A 170 18.57 10.69 2.24
CA ASP A 170 18.65 11.94 3.00
C ASP A 170 17.28 12.64 3.15
N GLY A 171 16.27 12.18 2.43
CA GLY A 171 14.88 12.62 2.57
C GLY A 171 14.50 13.85 1.74
N GLY A 172 15.18 14.16 0.62
CA GLY A 172 14.72 15.28 -0.19
C GLY A 172 15.66 15.86 -1.25
N PHE A 173 15.44 17.13 -1.58
CA PHE A 173 16.08 17.82 -2.70
C PHE A 173 17.26 18.71 -2.29
N TYR A 174 18.16 18.94 -3.24
CA TYR A 174 19.30 19.83 -3.11
C TYR A 174 19.34 20.86 -4.24
N CYS A 175 19.70 22.09 -3.89
CA CYS A 175 19.98 23.11 -4.89
C CYS A 175 21.39 22.96 -5.47
N ARG A 176 21.66 23.66 -6.59
CA ARG A 176 22.97 23.65 -7.27
C ARG A 176 24.16 23.96 -6.38
N LYS A 177 23.98 24.80 -5.37
CA LYS A 177 25.09 25.22 -4.48
C LYS A 177 25.38 24.19 -3.38
N CYS A 178 24.39 23.40 -3.00
CA CYS A 178 24.47 22.47 -1.88
C CYS A 178 24.62 21.00 -2.30
N THR A 179 24.33 20.69 -3.57
CA THR A 179 24.50 19.32 -4.06
C THR A 179 25.96 18.92 -4.10
N LYS A 180 26.23 17.67 -3.70
CA LYS A 180 27.53 17.01 -3.85
C LYS A 180 27.54 16.06 -5.04
N ASP A 181 26.38 15.78 -5.59
CA ASP A 181 26.17 14.83 -6.68
C ASP A 181 25.98 15.54 -8.00
N ASP A 182 26.06 14.76 -9.09
CA ASP A 182 25.71 15.21 -10.42
C ASP A 182 24.24 15.66 -10.48
N ARG A 183 23.99 16.59 -11.39
CA ARG A 183 22.62 17.03 -11.66
C ARG A 183 21.74 15.85 -12.08
N LYS A 184 20.58 15.74 -11.46
CA LYS A 184 19.53 14.83 -11.90
C LYS A 184 18.73 15.46 -13.05
N ASP A 185 18.14 14.60 -13.84
CA ASP A 185 17.21 15.05 -14.89
C ASP A 185 15.98 15.74 -14.25
N SER A 186 15.55 16.85 -14.84
CA SER A 186 14.40 17.62 -14.34
C SER A 186 13.11 16.79 -14.28
N MET A 187 12.98 15.81 -15.17
CA MET A 187 11.84 14.90 -15.19
C MET A 187 11.91 13.91 -14.01
N GLU A 188 13.10 13.44 -13.60
CA GLU A 188 13.25 12.61 -12.40
C GLU A 188 12.83 13.37 -11.14
N LEU A 189 13.24 14.65 -11.02
CA LEU A 189 12.81 15.51 -9.92
C LEU A 189 11.29 15.70 -9.91
N TYR A 190 10.68 15.91 -11.09
CA TYR A 190 9.25 16.03 -11.22
C TYR A 190 8.52 14.74 -10.83
N ILE A 191 9.00 13.57 -11.28
CA ILE A 191 8.38 12.28 -10.95
C ILE A 191 8.48 12.00 -9.46
N LEU A 192 9.64 12.27 -8.84
CA LEU A 192 9.80 12.09 -7.40
C LEU A 192 8.84 12.98 -6.62
N LYS A 193 8.70 14.25 -7.02
CA LYS A 193 7.70 15.15 -6.44
C LYS A 193 6.27 14.64 -6.67
N PHE A 194 5.98 14.11 -7.86
CA PHE A 194 4.68 13.55 -8.21
C PHE A 194 4.25 12.42 -7.27
N CYS A 195 5.18 11.57 -6.80
CA CYS A 195 4.89 10.48 -5.86
C CYS A 195 4.15 10.96 -4.59
N PHE A 196 4.39 12.21 -4.19
CA PHE A 196 3.82 12.80 -2.97
C PHE A 196 2.61 13.72 -3.20
N PHE A 197 2.08 13.80 -4.42
CA PHE A 197 0.88 14.60 -4.70
C PHE A 197 -0.42 13.99 -4.13
N GLY A 198 -0.38 12.70 -3.75
CA GLY A 198 -1.55 11.97 -3.28
C GLY A 198 -2.53 11.58 -4.38
N PHE A 199 -3.49 10.73 -4.03
CA PHE A 199 -4.55 10.29 -4.92
C PHE A 199 -5.63 11.38 -5.07
N THR A 200 -5.71 11.97 -6.24
CA THR A 200 -6.77 12.90 -6.64
C THR A 200 -7.27 12.52 -8.04
N SER A 201 -8.47 12.96 -8.40
CA SER A 201 -9.02 12.73 -9.74
C SER A 201 -8.13 13.26 -10.87
N GLN A 202 -7.30 14.26 -10.60
CA GLN A 202 -6.32 14.79 -11.57
C GLN A 202 -5.04 13.94 -11.61
N ASN A 203 -4.50 13.56 -10.45
CA ASN A 203 -3.22 12.86 -10.36
C ASN A 203 -3.30 11.44 -10.91
N VAL A 204 -4.39 10.72 -10.70
CA VAL A 204 -4.62 9.37 -11.24
C VAL A 204 -4.76 9.33 -12.77
N GLN A 205 -4.90 10.48 -13.43
CA GLN A 205 -4.95 10.59 -14.90
C GLN A 205 -3.60 10.95 -15.52
N ARG A 206 -2.61 11.30 -14.72
CA ARG A 206 -1.28 11.66 -15.22
C ARG A 206 -0.54 10.41 -15.70
N VAL A 207 0.27 10.59 -16.72
CA VAL A 207 1.15 9.55 -17.26
C VAL A 207 2.59 10.05 -17.14
N VAL A 208 3.45 9.24 -16.54
CA VAL A 208 4.88 9.56 -16.42
C VAL A 208 5.69 8.80 -17.48
N PRO A 209 6.85 9.34 -17.93
CA PRO A 209 7.76 8.62 -18.83
C PRO A 209 8.21 7.30 -18.20
N LYS A 210 8.04 6.19 -18.94
CA LYS A 210 8.24 4.83 -18.43
C LYS A 210 9.62 4.60 -17.82
N ASP A 211 10.69 4.88 -18.56
CA ASP A 211 12.05 4.57 -18.12
C ASP A 211 12.40 5.28 -16.81
N LYS A 212 12.13 6.59 -16.74
CA LYS A 212 12.40 7.41 -15.56
C LYS A 212 11.47 7.06 -14.41
N GLY A 213 10.19 6.81 -14.67
CA GLY A 213 9.23 6.39 -13.66
C GLY A 213 9.58 5.03 -13.06
N LYS A 214 9.99 4.05 -13.87
CA LYS A 214 10.46 2.74 -13.38
C LYS A 214 11.72 2.89 -12.52
N LYS A 215 12.67 3.72 -12.94
CA LYS A 215 13.88 4.02 -12.15
C LYS A 215 13.52 4.54 -10.77
N ILE A 216 12.69 5.59 -10.69
CA ILE A 216 12.27 6.20 -9.41
C ILE A 216 11.48 5.19 -8.56
N LEU A 217 10.57 4.41 -9.16
CA LEU A 217 9.83 3.38 -8.44
C LEU A 217 10.76 2.36 -7.76
N ILE A 218 11.79 1.88 -8.49
CA ILE A 218 12.78 0.93 -7.97
C ILE A 218 13.60 1.57 -6.85
N GLU A 219 14.07 2.81 -7.02
CA GLU A 219 14.84 3.53 -6.00
C GLU A 219 14.03 3.70 -4.70
N LEU A 220 12.75 4.08 -4.80
CA LEU A 220 11.86 4.22 -3.64
C LEU A 220 11.62 2.88 -2.94
N ILE A 221 11.32 1.81 -3.67
CA ILE A 221 11.08 0.48 -3.09
C ILE A 221 12.35 -0.04 -2.41
N ASN A 222 13.53 0.11 -3.04
CA ASN A 222 14.79 -0.31 -2.44
C ASN A 222 15.08 0.44 -1.14
N ASN A 223 14.83 1.75 -1.10
CA ASN A 223 15.01 2.55 0.11
C ASN A 223 14.06 2.10 1.24
N LEU A 224 12.80 1.77 0.94
CA LEU A 224 11.89 1.18 1.94
C LEU A 224 12.40 -0.18 2.43
N THR A 225 12.89 -1.05 1.55
CA THR A 225 13.44 -2.37 1.97
C THR A 225 14.66 -2.21 2.86
N GLU A 226 15.53 -1.23 2.58
CA GLU A 226 16.66 -0.90 3.43
C GLU A 226 16.23 -0.31 4.78
N TYR A 227 15.29 0.64 4.77
CA TYR A 227 14.77 1.26 5.99
C TYR A 227 14.14 0.24 6.96
N PHE A 228 13.39 -0.72 6.43
CA PHE A 228 12.74 -1.77 7.23
C PHE A 228 13.63 -2.99 7.49
N ASP A 229 14.88 -2.98 7.03
CA ASP A 229 15.82 -4.12 7.12
C ASP A 229 15.17 -5.43 6.62
N THR A 230 14.56 -5.36 5.46
CA THR A 230 13.81 -6.48 4.87
C THR A 230 14.46 -6.98 3.58
N THR A 231 14.07 -8.18 3.15
CA THR A 231 14.48 -8.72 1.85
C THR A 231 13.76 -7.99 0.71
N LYS A 232 14.35 -8.04 -0.49
CA LYS A 232 13.72 -7.52 -1.70
C LYS A 232 12.38 -8.22 -1.95
N LEU A 233 11.40 -7.45 -2.41
CA LEU A 233 10.08 -7.98 -2.76
C LEU A 233 10.20 -8.97 -3.93
N SER A 234 9.72 -10.19 -3.72
CA SER A 234 9.78 -11.29 -4.70
C SER A 234 8.87 -11.06 -5.90
N SER A 235 7.79 -10.32 -5.72
CA SER A 235 6.81 -9.95 -6.76
C SER A 235 7.27 -8.78 -7.65
N LEU A 236 8.26 -7.99 -7.20
CA LEU A 236 8.72 -6.80 -7.92
C LEU A 236 9.22 -7.09 -9.34
N PRO A 237 10.03 -8.12 -9.62
CA PRO A 237 10.48 -8.41 -10.97
C PRO A 237 9.33 -8.67 -11.97
N LEU A 238 8.30 -9.40 -11.53
CA LEU A 238 7.12 -9.65 -12.36
C LEU A 238 6.33 -8.36 -12.60
N LEU A 239 6.16 -7.54 -11.57
CA LEU A 239 5.49 -6.24 -11.70
C LEU A 239 6.21 -5.35 -12.72
N LEU A 240 7.55 -5.27 -12.66
CA LEU A 240 8.35 -4.45 -13.57
C LEU A 240 8.23 -4.91 -15.04
N GLN A 241 8.08 -6.22 -15.30
CA GLN A 241 7.81 -6.74 -16.64
C GLN A 241 6.44 -6.30 -17.18
N LEU A 242 5.44 -6.11 -16.32
CA LEU A 242 4.13 -5.62 -16.72
C LEU A 242 4.11 -4.14 -17.11
N LEU A 243 5.14 -3.39 -16.71
CA LEU A 243 5.32 -1.97 -17.02
C LEU A 243 6.06 -1.74 -18.35
N ASP A 244 6.59 -2.80 -18.98
CA ASP A 244 7.18 -2.78 -20.33
C ASP A 244 6.10 -2.75 -21.40
#